data_1911adae8e04d13189b6ef45fe6ab434
#
_entry.id   1911adae8e04d13189b6ef45fe6ab434
#
_cell.length_a   1.000
_cell.length_b   1.000
_cell.length_c   1.000
_cell.angle_alpha   90.00
_cell.angle_beta   90.00
_cell.angle_gamma   90.00
#
_symmetry.space_group_name_H-M   'P 1'
#
loop_
_entity.id
_entity.type
_entity.pdbx_description
1 polymer ?
#
loop_
_entity_poly.entity_id
_entity_poly.type
_entity_poly.pdbx_seq_one_letter_code
_entity_poly.pdbx_strand_id
1 'polypeptide(L)'
;MQSSGQNPGAIPAKRSSHGLSRREMRASLLLPIGIIVAIWLVGLVVAAVVPTAVNFTTIISLTIALSLIVFLLYWTRGTNGRLRLLALLFALPALIGLTSGVTSGNLRPIIIGVALTFFLLVAQRFFSTPLSFRAANRYFQQGDLDNALRLINKSIDARPTFWESHQLRALIRLAQLDFRRAEADAREAVAFGPNAHQPLNTLGQIYLAQEQYAAAQQAYEQALALEPDSAIYQFYLGLCHFWQRQYQPAAENLAAATQGTLPTSHYALQAHFYLGRSLDKLGDKKTAQEAYAAMPNFKDGLTSLEEQLAHQPDYPHVARLRQDVDEMKKVIGNR
;
A
#
# COMPACT_ATOMS: atom_id res chain seq x y z
N MET A 1 -41.32 -10.41 15.12
CA MET A 1 -40.51 -9.24 15.49
C MET A 1 -39.10 -9.73 15.84
N GLN A 2 -38.24 -9.85 14.83
CA GLN A 2 -36.82 -10.18 15.01
C GLN A 2 -36.04 -8.88 14.96
N SER A 3 -35.47 -8.49 16.10
CA SER A 3 -34.56 -7.36 16.20
C SER A 3 -33.24 -7.76 15.53
N SER A 4 -32.92 -7.14 14.41
CA SER A 4 -31.62 -7.20 13.79
C SER A 4 -30.60 -6.57 14.73
N GLY A 5 -29.81 -7.40 15.40
CA GLY A 5 -28.69 -6.99 16.22
C GLY A 5 -27.61 -6.37 15.33
N GLN A 6 -27.61 -5.06 15.20
CA GLN A 6 -26.45 -4.31 14.73
C GLN A 6 -25.36 -4.42 15.80
N ASN A 7 -24.26 -5.07 15.45
CA ASN A 7 -23.08 -5.21 16.29
C ASN A 7 -22.38 -3.83 16.39
N PRO A 8 -22.32 -3.18 17.59
CA PRO A 8 -21.81 -1.80 17.72
C PRO A 8 -20.29 -1.66 17.62
N GLY A 9 -19.57 -2.74 17.26
CA GLY A 9 -18.10 -2.75 17.18
C GLY A 9 -17.53 -2.75 15.75
N ALA A 10 -18.35 -2.55 14.73
CA ALA A 10 -17.85 -2.52 13.37
C ALA A 10 -17.11 -1.18 13.11
N ILE A 11 -15.79 -1.23 13.11
CA ILE A 11 -14.97 -0.19 12.49
C ILE A 11 -15.41 -0.13 11.03
N PRO A 12 -16.01 0.97 10.54
CA PRO A 12 -16.28 1.06 9.12
C PRO A 12 -14.91 1.07 8.43
N ALA A 13 -14.57 -0.04 7.81
CA ALA A 13 -13.42 -0.14 6.94
C ALA A 13 -13.70 0.70 5.67
N LYS A 14 -13.82 2.02 5.86
CA LYS A 14 -13.74 2.98 4.77
C LYS A 14 -12.35 2.74 4.21
N ARG A 15 -12.29 2.16 3.02
CA ARG A 15 -11.12 1.87 2.21
C ARG A 15 -9.87 2.60 2.73
N SER A 16 -9.14 2.00 3.65
CA SER A 16 -7.71 2.23 3.68
C SER A 16 -7.23 1.58 2.39
N SER A 17 -7.42 2.31 1.28
CA SER A 17 -6.66 2.02 0.09
C SER A 17 -5.21 2.30 0.48
N HIS A 18 -4.56 1.30 1.06
CA HIS A 18 -3.12 1.16 1.01
C HIS A 18 -2.78 0.85 -0.46
N GLY A 19 -3.39 1.61 -1.36
CA GLY A 19 -3.02 1.74 -2.75
C GLY A 19 -2.03 2.89 -2.79
N LEU A 20 -0.93 2.66 -3.46
CA LEU A 20 -0.03 3.67 -4.00
C LEU A 20 -0.77 5.00 -4.17
N SER A 21 -0.20 6.11 -3.75
CA SER A 21 -0.80 7.42 -3.98
C SER A 21 -1.22 7.53 -5.44
N ARG A 22 -2.23 8.33 -5.79
CA ARG A 22 -2.63 8.48 -7.20
C ARG A 22 -1.45 8.89 -8.10
N ARG A 23 -0.43 9.56 -7.55
CA ARG A 23 0.84 9.88 -8.25
C ARG A 23 1.73 8.66 -8.37
N GLU A 24 1.90 7.88 -7.33
CA GLU A 24 2.71 6.65 -7.34
C GLU A 24 2.05 5.57 -8.20
N MET A 25 0.73 5.41 -8.13
CA MET A 25 -0.02 4.53 -9.01
C MET A 25 0.06 5.00 -10.48
N ARG A 26 0.01 6.32 -10.73
CA ARG A 26 0.20 6.89 -12.07
C ARG A 26 1.65 6.71 -12.53
N ALA A 27 2.64 7.02 -11.71
CA ALA A 27 4.05 6.83 -12.06
C ALA A 27 4.38 5.34 -12.26
N SER A 28 3.86 4.46 -11.41
CA SER A 28 4.10 3.02 -11.51
C SER A 28 3.40 2.36 -12.69
N LEU A 29 2.27 2.87 -13.16
CA LEU A 29 1.57 2.38 -14.35
C LEU A 29 1.99 3.14 -15.61
N LEU A 30 2.16 4.46 -15.54
CA LEU A 30 2.45 5.28 -16.72
C LEU A 30 3.88 5.09 -17.24
N LEU A 31 4.85 4.82 -16.37
CA LEU A 31 6.24 4.64 -16.79
C LEU A 31 6.41 3.41 -17.69
N PRO A 32 5.98 2.19 -17.33
CA PRO A 32 6.10 1.03 -18.22
C PRO A 32 5.24 1.16 -19.48
N ILE A 33 4.05 1.76 -19.39
CA ILE A 33 3.19 2.02 -20.55
C ILE A 33 3.89 3.01 -21.48
N GLY A 34 4.48 4.10 -20.95
CA GLY A 34 5.22 5.07 -21.74
C GLY A 34 6.43 4.45 -22.46
N ILE A 35 7.18 3.57 -21.78
CA ILE A 35 8.29 2.84 -22.41
C ILE A 35 7.79 1.92 -23.52
N ILE A 36 6.71 1.16 -23.29
CA ILE A 36 6.12 0.28 -24.31
C ILE A 36 5.64 1.11 -25.52
N VAL A 37 4.96 2.22 -25.30
CA VAL A 37 4.51 3.13 -26.37
C VAL A 37 5.72 3.68 -27.16
N ALA A 38 6.78 4.08 -26.49
CA ALA A 38 8.01 4.55 -27.13
C ALA A 38 8.66 3.44 -28.01
N ILE A 39 8.73 2.20 -27.50
CA ILE A 39 9.20 1.03 -28.26
C ILE A 39 8.38 0.83 -29.53
N TRP A 40 7.04 0.95 -29.44
CA TRP A 40 6.15 0.81 -30.60
C TRP A 40 6.32 1.94 -31.61
N LEU A 41 6.49 3.20 -31.16
CA LEU A 41 6.75 4.33 -32.05
C LEU A 41 8.08 4.15 -32.81
N VAL A 42 9.14 3.77 -32.08
CA VAL A 42 10.43 3.46 -32.70
C VAL A 42 10.30 2.31 -33.70
N GLY A 43 9.60 1.23 -33.36
CA GLY A 43 9.34 0.09 -34.25
C GLY A 43 8.62 0.50 -35.54
N LEU A 44 7.62 1.37 -35.45
CA LEU A 44 6.90 1.92 -36.58
C LEU A 44 7.80 2.78 -37.50
N VAL A 45 8.63 3.65 -36.90
CA VAL A 45 9.58 4.50 -37.64
C VAL A 45 10.61 3.61 -38.38
N VAL A 46 11.16 2.59 -37.69
CA VAL A 46 12.09 1.63 -38.32
C VAL A 46 11.42 0.89 -39.45
N ALA A 47 10.16 0.43 -39.28
CA ALA A 47 9.41 -0.25 -40.32
C ALA A 47 9.13 0.65 -41.54
N ALA A 48 9.03 1.97 -41.37
CA ALA A 48 8.78 2.92 -42.44
C ALA A 48 10.08 3.34 -43.19
N VAL A 49 11.22 3.35 -42.48
CA VAL A 49 12.49 3.90 -43.02
C VAL A 49 13.42 2.82 -43.58
N VAL A 50 13.36 1.60 -43.02
CA VAL A 50 14.25 0.49 -43.49
C VAL A 50 13.62 -0.24 -44.66
N PRO A 51 14.13 -0.01 -45.88
CA PRO A 51 13.55 -0.68 -47.07
C PRO A 51 13.95 -2.15 -47.10
N THR A 52 12.97 -3.02 -47.26
CA THR A 52 13.01 -4.39 -47.88
C THR A 52 14.01 -5.45 -47.37
N ALA A 53 15.09 -5.10 -46.65
CA ALA A 53 16.09 -6.07 -46.18
C ALA A 53 15.66 -6.80 -44.87
N VAL A 54 14.75 -6.22 -44.08
CA VAL A 54 14.24 -6.83 -42.84
C VAL A 54 12.74 -7.02 -43.01
N ASN A 55 12.27 -8.27 -42.90
CA ASN A 55 10.87 -8.60 -43.02
C ASN A 55 10.04 -7.84 -41.95
N PHE A 56 8.92 -7.25 -42.35
CA PHE A 56 7.96 -6.56 -41.44
C PHE A 56 7.64 -7.39 -40.19
N THR A 57 7.49 -8.70 -40.36
CA THR A 57 7.28 -9.65 -39.25
C THR A 57 8.43 -9.64 -38.25
N THR A 58 9.67 -9.49 -38.69
CA THR A 58 10.84 -9.43 -37.79
C THR A 58 10.84 -8.16 -36.95
N ILE A 59 10.50 -7.00 -37.52
CA ILE A 59 10.42 -5.73 -36.82
C ILE A 59 9.31 -5.80 -35.76
N ILE A 60 8.12 -6.29 -36.12
CA ILE A 60 7.01 -6.47 -35.15
C ILE A 60 7.41 -7.45 -34.05
N SER A 61 8.05 -8.56 -34.38
CA SER A 61 8.50 -9.57 -33.41
C SER A 61 9.47 -8.98 -32.40
N LEU A 62 10.43 -8.17 -32.83
CA LEU A 62 11.40 -7.51 -31.95
C LEU A 62 10.71 -6.49 -31.05
N THR A 63 9.78 -5.71 -31.59
CA THR A 63 8.99 -4.72 -30.81
C THR A 63 8.17 -5.40 -29.72
N ILE A 64 7.50 -6.51 -30.05
CA ILE A 64 6.74 -7.32 -29.10
C ILE A 64 7.68 -7.94 -28.05
N ALA A 65 8.83 -8.47 -28.42
CA ALA A 65 9.79 -9.06 -27.50
C ALA A 65 10.31 -8.03 -26.48
N LEU A 66 10.69 -6.83 -26.93
CA LEU A 66 11.12 -5.74 -26.05
C LEU A 66 10.00 -5.30 -25.11
N SER A 67 8.77 -5.17 -25.63
CA SER A 67 7.60 -4.82 -24.81
C SER A 67 7.31 -5.89 -23.75
N LEU A 68 7.43 -7.17 -24.09
CA LEU A 68 7.25 -8.28 -23.17
C LEU A 68 8.33 -8.30 -22.08
N ILE A 69 9.58 -8.03 -22.41
CA ILE A 69 10.68 -7.92 -21.42
C ILE A 69 10.38 -6.80 -20.43
N VAL A 70 10.03 -5.61 -20.91
CA VAL A 70 9.66 -4.47 -20.04
C VAL A 70 8.49 -4.84 -19.14
N PHE A 71 7.45 -5.47 -19.71
CA PHE A 71 6.29 -5.93 -18.96
C PHE A 71 6.68 -6.95 -17.86
N LEU A 72 7.49 -7.96 -18.18
CA LEU A 72 7.93 -8.99 -17.24
C LEU A 72 8.79 -8.41 -16.11
N LEU A 73 9.73 -7.53 -16.45
CA LEU A 73 10.57 -6.84 -15.46
C LEU A 73 9.69 -6.05 -14.47
N TYR A 74 8.68 -5.39 -15.00
CA TYR A 74 7.76 -4.61 -14.17
C TYR A 74 6.80 -5.50 -13.37
N TRP A 75 6.24 -6.53 -13.99
CA TRP A 75 5.32 -7.48 -13.37
C TRP A 75 5.95 -8.25 -12.22
N THR A 76 7.24 -8.57 -12.35
CA THR A 76 7.99 -9.32 -11.34
C THR A 76 8.70 -8.42 -10.30
N ARG A 77 8.57 -7.09 -10.42
CA ARG A 77 9.13 -6.15 -9.48
C ARG A 77 8.50 -6.36 -8.10
N GLY A 78 9.35 -6.59 -7.07
CA GLY A 78 8.89 -6.87 -5.70
C GLY A 78 8.41 -8.31 -5.45
N THR A 79 8.46 -9.22 -6.43
CA THR A 79 8.11 -10.63 -6.21
C THR A 79 9.30 -11.46 -5.75
N ASN A 80 9.03 -12.54 -5.00
CA ASN A 80 10.04 -13.49 -4.54
C ASN A 80 10.69 -14.24 -5.72
N GLY A 81 11.94 -14.69 -5.57
CA GLY A 81 12.70 -15.37 -6.63
C GLY A 81 11.98 -16.56 -7.27
N ARG A 82 11.20 -17.33 -6.51
CA ARG A 82 10.39 -18.44 -7.03
C ARG A 82 9.28 -17.97 -8.00
N LEU A 83 8.62 -16.86 -7.66
CA LEU A 83 7.57 -16.29 -8.51
C LEU A 83 8.16 -15.65 -9.77
N ARG A 84 9.38 -15.09 -9.69
CA ARG A 84 10.13 -14.62 -10.87
C ARG A 84 10.46 -15.77 -11.81
N LEU A 85 10.94 -16.88 -11.28
CA LEU A 85 11.24 -18.07 -12.06
C LEU A 85 9.98 -18.61 -12.77
N LEU A 86 8.85 -18.68 -12.06
CA LEU A 86 7.57 -19.08 -12.64
C LEU A 86 7.10 -18.11 -13.76
N ALA A 87 7.26 -16.79 -13.56
CA ALA A 87 6.92 -15.82 -14.59
C ALA A 87 7.78 -15.98 -15.85
N LEU A 88 9.07 -16.30 -15.70
CA LEU A 88 9.96 -16.62 -16.81
C LEU A 88 9.54 -17.90 -17.54
N LEU A 89 9.13 -18.96 -16.79
CA LEU A 89 8.59 -20.18 -17.40
C LEU A 89 7.30 -19.91 -18.17
N PHE A 90 6.43 -19.05 -17.64
CA PHE A 90 5.18 -18.65 -18.32
C PHE A 90 5.39 -17.73 -19.53
N ALA A 91 6.61 -17.18 -19.69
CA ALA A 91 6.98 -16.45 -20.90
C ALA A 91 7.42 -17.36 -22.07
N LEU A 92 7.66 -18.66 -21.83
CA LEU A 92 8.07 -19.61 -22.87
C LEU A 92 7.11 -19.67 -24.09
N PRO A 93 5.77 -19.67 -23.95
CA PRO A 93 4.88 -19.65 -25.12
C PRO A 93 5.09 -18.43 -26.01
N ALA A 94 5.33 -17.25 -25.42
CA ALA A 94 5.64 -16.05 -26.20
C ALA A 94 6.97 -16.19 -26.94
N LEU A 95 8.00 -16.74 -26.29
CA LEU A 95 9.30 -16.98 -26.91
C LEU A 95 9.20 -17.95 -28.09
N ILE A 96 8.48 -19.06 -27.90
CA ILE A 96 8.21 -20.05 -28.97
C ILE A 96 7.41 -19.40 -30.12
N GLY A 97 6.39 -18.61 -29.78
CA GLY A 97 5.58 -17.89 -30.74
C GLY A 97 6.40 -16.89 -31.58
N LEU A 98 7.28 -16.13 -30.92
CA LEU A 98 8.19 -15.16 -31.56
C LEU A 98 9.16 -15.86 -32.53
N THR A 99 9.84 -16.91 -32.07
CA THR A 99 10.79 -17.66 -32.94
C THR A 99 10.08 -18.29 -34.12
N SER A 100 8.94 -18.96 -33.92
CA SER A 100 8.14 -19.57 -34.99
C SER A 100 7.58 -18.53 -35.96
N GLY A 101 7.16 -17.37 -35.46
CA GLY A 101 6.64 -16.29 -36.30
C GLY A 101 7.70 -15.66 -37.19
N VAL A 102 8.91 -15.43 -36.63
CA VAL A 102 10.05 -14.92 -37.44
C VAL A 102 10.47 -15.91 -38.53
N THR A 103 10.58 -17.20 -38.20
CA THR A 103 11.02 -18.22 -39.14
C THR A 103 9.98 -18.50 -40.24
N SER A 104 8.69 -18.44 -39.91
CA SER A 104 7.61 -18.68 -40.87
C SER A 104 7.11 -17.44 -41.63
N GLY A 105 7.54 -16.25 -41.22
CA GLY A 105 7.02 -14.98 -41.73
C GLY A 105 5.55 -14.72 -41.38
N ASN A 106 4.99 -15.44 -40.36
CA ASN A 106 3.58 -15.42 -40.02
C ASN A 106 3.36 -14.86 -38.61
N LEU A 107 2.42 -13.91 -38.44
CA LEU A 107 2.11 -13.29 -37.16
C LEU A 107 1.25 -14.17 -36.23
N ARG A 108 0.57 -15.19 -36.76
CA ARG A 108 -0.33 -16.05 -35.95
C ARG A 108 0.35 -16.72 -34.74
N PRO A 109 1.54 -17.38 -34.91
CA PRO A 109 2.23 -17.98 -33.77
C PRO A 109 2.62 -16.96 -32.72
N ILE A 110 2.98 -15.72 -33.10
CA ILE A 110 3.35 -14.64 -32.21
C ILE A 110 2.15 -14.24 -31.33
N ILE A 111 1.00 -14.00 -31.99
CA ILE A 111 -0.23 -13.59 -31.29
C ILE A 111 -0.67 -14.68 -30.31
N ILE A 112 -0.67 -15.95 -30.74
CA ILE A 112 -1.05 -17.09 -29.89
C ILE A 112 -0.10 -17.22 -28.70
N GLY A 113 1.21 -17.15 -28.91
CA GLY A 113 2.23 -17.27 -27.88
C GLY A 113 2.13 -16.16 -26.83
N VAL A 114 1.98 -14.91 -27.28
CA VAL A 114 1.83 -13.74 -26.38
C VAL A 114 0.51 -13.82 -25.60
N ALA A 115 -0.60 -14.17 -26.27
CA ALA A 115 -1.90 -14.31 -25.61
C ALA A 115 -1.88 -15.41 -24.54
N LEU A 116 -1.25 -16.56 -24.83
CA LEU A 116 -1.12 -17.67 -23.88
C LEU A 116 -0.22 -17.27 -22.70
N THR A 117 0.89 -16.58 -22.93
CA THR A 117 1.75 -16.03 -21.87
C THR A 117 0.97 -15.09 -20.98
N PHE A 118 0.24 -14.14 -21.55
CA PHE A 118 -0.58 -13.20 -20.79
C PHE A 118 -1.64 -13.94 -19.95
N PHE A 119 -2.34 -14.90 -20.56
CA PHE A 119 -3.33 -15.73 -19.85
C PHE A 119 -2.71 -16.48 -18.67
N LEU A 120 -1.54 -17.11 -18.84
CA LEU A 120 -0.84 -17.84 -17.79
C LEU A 120 -0.41 -16.92 -16.64
N LEU A 121 0.11 -15.71 -16.96
CA LEU A 121 0.49 -14.72 -15.93
C LEU A 121 -0.72 -14.20 -15.15
N VAL A 122 -1.83 -13.92 -15.83
CA VAL A 122 -3.09 -13.51 -15.18
C VAL A 122 -3.64 -14.65 -14.32
N ALA A 123 -3.66 -15.87 -14.84
CA ALA A 123 -4.08 -17.06 -14.09
C ALA A 123 -3.21 -17.27 -12.85
N GLN A 124 -1.88 -17.18 -12.99
CA GLN A 124 -0.96 -17.22 -11.83
C GLN A 124 -1.33 -16.19 -10.77
N ARG A 125 -1.55 -14.93 -11.19
CA ARG A 125 -1.92 -13.85 -10.28
C ARG A 125 -3.27 -14.12 -9.61
N PHE A 126 -4.24 -14.64 -10.36
CA PHE A 126 -5.56 -14.99 -9.82
C PHE A 126 -5.47 -16.11 -8.78
N PHE A 127 -4.73 -17.18 -9.08
CA PHE A 127 -4.58 -18.33 -8.17
C PHE A 127 -3.53 -18.12 -7.08
N SER A 128 -2.70 -17.05 -7.16
CA SER A 128 -1.72 -16.75 -6.11
C SER A 128 -2.35 -16.29 -4.79
N THR A 129 -3.57 -15.75 -4.82
CA THR A 129 -4.29 -15.28 -3.64
C THR A 129 -5.39 -16.28 -3.26
N PRO A 130 -5.38 -16.86 -2.05
CA PRO A 130 -6.44 -17.78 -1.63
C PRO A 130 -7.83 -17.12 -1.68
N LEU A 131 -8.83 -17.85 -2.16
CA LEU A 131 -10.22 -17.36 -2.21
C LEU A 131 -10.75 -17.03 -0.81
N SER A 132 -10.34 -17.82 0.20
CA SER A 132 -10.66 -17.58 1.62
C SER A 132 -10.08 -16.24 2.12
N PHE A 133 -8.88 -15.83 1.66
CA PHE A 133 -8.31 -14.52 1.98
C PHE A 133 -9.18 -13.39 1.43
N ARG A 134 -9.58 -13.48 0.14
CA ARG A 134 -10.43 -12.46 -0.49
C ARG A 134 -11.78 -12.33 0.23
N ALA A 135 -12.37 -13.47 0.60
CA ALA A 135 -13.62 -13.48 1.35
C ALA A 135 -13.43 -12.90 2.76
N ALA A 136 -12.36 -13.30 3.48
CA ALA A 136 -12.02 -12.75 4.79
C ALA A 136 -11.85 -11.22 4.75
N ASN A 137 -11.12 -10.70 3.75
CA ASN A 137 -10.94 -9.26 3.59
C ASN A 137 -12.28 -8.53 3.34
N ARG A 138 -13.19 -9.15 2.58
CA ARG A 138 -14.53 -8.57 2.37
C ARG A 138 -15.33 -8.49 3.68
N TYR A 139 -15.36 -9.54 4.47
CA TYR A 139 -16.03 -9.54 5.78
C TYR A 139 -15.39 -8.56 6.76
N PHE A 140 -14.06 -8.45 6.75
CA PHE A 140 -13.35 -7.46 7.54
C PHE A 140 -13.76 -6.03 7.16
N GLN A 141 -13.86 -5.72 5.87
CA GLN A 141 -14.34 -4.41 5.37
C GLN A 141 -15.80 -4.13 5.73
N GLN A 142 -16.60 -5.15 5.96
CA GLN A 142 -18.00 -5.05 6.40
C GLN A 142 -18.13 -4.97 7.94
N GLY A 143 -17.01 -5.09 8.68
CA GLY A 143 -16.99 -5.11 10.13
C GLY A 143 -17.41 -6.45 10.75
N ASP A 144 -17.63 -7.49 9.95
CA ASP A 144 -17.93 -8.85 10.43
C ASP A 144 -16.62 -9.57 10.78
N LEU A 145 -16.12 -9.28 11.99
CA LEU A 145 -14.81 -9.74 12.45
C LEU A 145 -14.79 -11.28 12.65
N ASP A 146 -15.90 -11.88 13.05
CA ASP A 146 -15.97 -13.31 13.32
C ASP A 146 -15.88 -14.15 12.05
N ASN A 147 -16.65 -13.78 11.02
CA ASN A 147 -16.56 -14.44 9.71
C ASN A 147 -15.22 -14.15 9.04
N ALA A 148 -14.67 -12.91 9.18
CA ALA A 148 -13.33 -12.59 8.70
C ALA A 148 -12.27 -13.48 9.36
N LEU A 149 -12.31 -13.65 10.69
CA LEU A 149 -11.37 -14.48 11.44
C LEU A 149 -11.47 -15.97 11.04
N ARG A 150 -12.68 -16.49 10.90
CA ARG A 150 -12.90 -17.87 10.46
C ARG A 150 -12.32 -18.14 9.07
N LEU A 151 -12.50 -17.22 8.13
CA LEU A 151 -12.04 -17.39 6.75
C LEU A 151 -10.54 -17.14 6.61
N ILE A 152 -9.97 -16.19 7.39
CA ILE A 152 -8.53 -15.96 7.34
C ILE A 152 -7.74 -17.14 7.92
N ASN A 153 -8.26 -17.82 8.95
CA ASN A 153 -7.65 -19.05 9.45
C ASN A 153 -7.60 -20.12 8.35
N LYS A 154 -8.69 -20.33 7.59
CA LYS A 154 -8.67 -21.22 6.41
C LYS A 154 -7.64 -20.83 5.36
N SER A 155 -7.38 -19.53 5.21
CA SER A 155 -6.36 -19.06 4.28
C SER A 155 -4.95 -19.40 4.76
N ILE A 156 -4.69 -19.26 6.06
CA ILE A 156 -3.41 -19.62 6.70
C ILE A 156 -3.20 -21.13 6.64
N ASP A 157 -4.24 -21.94 6.95
CA ASP A 157 -4.16 -23.41 6.86
C ASP A 157 -3.81 -23.87 5.44
N ALA A 158 -4.38 -23.21 4.41
CA ALA A 158 -4.10 -23.52 3.01
C ALA A 158 -2.71 -23.05 2.55
N ARG A 159 -2.23 -21.93 3.08
CA ARG A 159 -0.94 -21.31 2.74
C ARG A 159 -0.30 -20.65 3.97
N PRO A 160 0.40 -21.41 4.80
CA PRO A 160 0.96 -20.91 6.06
C PRO A 160 2.00 -19.79 5.89
N THR A 161 2.68 -19.71 4.75
CA THR A 161 3.71 -18.68 4.47
C THR A 161 3.18 -17.48 3.66
N PHE A 162 1.87 -17.39 3.46
CA PHE A 162 1.27 -16.26 2.76
C PHE A 162 1.11 -15.09 3.75
N TRP A 163 2.08 -14.18 3.77
CA TRP A 163 2.22 -13.12 4.78
C TRP A 163 1.00 -12.21 4.86
N GLU A 164 0.31 -11.97 3.74
CA GLU A 164 -0.91 -11.14 3.70
C GLU A 164 -2.04 -11.71 4.57
N SER A 165 -2.09 -13.05 4.70
CA SER A 165 -3.09 -13.68 5.58
C SER A 165 -2.78 -13.41 7.05
N HIS A 166 -1.53 -13.49 7.47
CA HIS A 166 -1.11 -13.17 8.84
C HIS A 166 -1.32 -11.69 9.13
N GLN A 167 -0.99 -10.81 8.19
CA GLN A 167 -1.24 -9.38 8.32
C GLN A 167 -2.74 -9.06 8.48
N LEU A 168 -3.60 -9.65 7.64
CA LEU A 168 -5.04 -9.43 7.76
C LEU A 168 -5.59 -9.99 9.08
N ARG A 169 -5.09 -11.14 9.55
CA ARG A 169 -5.47 -11.67 10.87
C ARG A 169 -5.02 -10.74 12.00
N ALA A 170 -3.83 -10.15 11.90
CA ALA A 170 -3.36 -9.15 12.83
C ALA A 170 -4.30 -7.93 12.88
N LEU A 171 -4.73 -7.41 11.73
CA LEU A 171 -5.67 -6.29 11.66
C LEU A 171 -7.06 -6.65 12.24
N ILE A 172 -7.56 -7.86 11.98
CA ILE A 172 -8.82 -8.34 12.56
C ILE A 172 -8.70 -8.39 14.10
N ARG A 173 -7.60 -8.95 14.63
CA ARG A 173 -7.35 -9.03 16.07
C ARG A 173 -7.12 -7.67 16.72
N LEU A 174 -6.46 -6.75 16.01
CA LEU A 174 -6.33 -5.36 16.44
C LEU A 174 -7.71 -4.70 16.58
N ALA A 175 -8.61 -4.92 15.63
CA ALA A 175 -9.99 -4.43 15.69
C ALA A 175 -10.79 -5.05 16.85
N GLN A 176 -10.44 -6.27 17.25
CA GLN A 176 -10.98 -6.94 18.44
C GLN A 176 -10.30 -6.52 19.75
N LEU A 177 -9.29 -5.62 19.69
CA LEU A 177 -8.42 -5.22 20.80
C LEU A 177 -7.60 -6.37 21.42
N ASP A 178 -7.45 -7.48 20.72
CA ASP A 178 -6.56 -8.57 21.12
C ASP A 178 -5.11 -8.27 20.68
N PHE A 179 -4.52 -7.28 21.34
CA PHE A 179 -3.19 -6.76 21.00
C PHE A 179 -2.11 -7.83 21.00
N ARG A 180 -2.16 -8.76 21.97
CA ARG A 180 -1.17 -9.81 22.10
C ARG A 180 -1.13 -10.74 20.89
N ARG A 181 -2.32 -11.20 20.46
CA ARG A 181 -2.40 -12.08 19.29
C ARG A 181 -2.21 -11.29 17.98
N ALA A 182 -2.65 -10.03 17.92
CA ALA A 182 -2.40 -9.15 16.79
C ALA A 182 -0.90 -8.97 16.55
N GLU A 183 -0.13 -8.69 17.60
CA GLU A 183 1.32 -8.56 17.53
C GLU A 183 2.01 -9.85 17.05
N ALA A 184 1.60 -11.01 17.58
CA ALA A 184 2.15 -12.30 17.15
C ALA A 184 1.93 -12.52 15.64
N ASP A 185 0.72 -12.29 15.15
CA ASP A 185 0.42 -12.42 13.72
C ASP A 185 1.18 -11.40 12.85
N ALA A 186 1.32 -10.15 13.31
CA ALA A 186 2.06 -9.14 12.57
C ALA A 186 3.55 -9.50 12.47
N ARG A 187 4.14 -10.06 13.54
CA ARG A 187 5.53 -10.57 13.51
C ARG A 187 5.70 -11.75 12.57
N GLU A 188 4.72 -12.68 12.52
CA GLU A 188 4.70 -13.75 11.53
C GLU A 188 4.62 -13.19 10.10
N ALA A 189 3.78 -12.17 9.88
CA ALA A 189 3.68 -11.51 8.58
C ALA A 189 5.01 -10.85 8.17
N VAL A 190 5.74 -10.21 9.09
CA VAL A 190 7.08 -9.65 8.83
C VAL A 190 8.07 -10.77 8.49
N ALA A 191 8.04 -11.88 9.23
CA ALA A 191 8.96 -13.02 9.00
C ALA A 191 8.73 -13.68 7.63
N PHE A 192 7.48 -13.83 7.19
CA PHE A 192 7.16 -14.41 5.87
C PHE A 192 7.28 -13.42 4.72
N GLY A 193 7.18 -12.10 4.98
CA GLY A 193 7.29 -11.03 4.00
C GLY A 193 8.40 -10.02 4.33
N PRO A 194 9.68 -10.41 4.41
CA PRO A 194 10.75 -9.53 4.90
C PRO A 194 11.02 -8.30 4.02
N ASN A 195 10.59 -8.32 2.77
CA ASN A 195 10.72 -7.21 1.83
C ASN A 195 9.39 -6.43 1.65
N ALA A 196 8.40 -6.69 2.49
CA ALA A 196 7.12 -6.01 2.45
C ALA A 196 7.04 -4.99 3.60
N HIS A 197 6.76 -3.74 3.28
CA HIS A 197 6.62 -2.67 4.28
C HIS A 197 5.28 -2.73 5.02
N GLN A 198 4.25 -3.33 4.42
CA GLN A 198 2.89 -3.38 4.97
C GLN A 198 2.78 -4.13 6.31
N PRO A 199 3.42 -5.31 6.52
CA PRO A 199 3.45 -5.97 7.82
C PRO A 199 4.09 -5.12 8.92
N LEU A 200 5.17 -4.40 8.59
CA LEU A 200 5.85 -3.48 9.51
C LEU A 200 4.95 -2.31 9.90
N ASN A 201 4.20 -1.75 8.94
CA ASN A 201 3.18 -0.74 9.22
C ASN A 201 2.10 -1.28 10.19
N THR A 202 1.62 -2.51 9.97
CA THR A 202 0.62 -3.13 10.85
C THR A 202 1.19 -3.33 12.26
N LEU A 203 2.44 -3.78 12.37
CA LEU A 203 3.13 -3.93 13.65
C LEU A 203 3.28 -2.59 14.37
N GLY A 204 3.67 -1.53 13.64
CA GLY A 204 3.74 -0.17 14.16
C GLY A 204 2.40 0.35 14.68
N GLN A 205 1.30 0.11 13.97
CA GLN A 205 -0.06 0.47 14.41
C GLN A 205 -0.47 -0.26 15.69
N ILE A 206 -0.13 -1.55 15.82
CA ILE A 206 -0.40 -2.32 17.04
C ILE A 206 0.37 -1.74 18.22
N TYR A 207 1.64 -1.38 18.04
CA TYR A 207 2.43 -0.75 19.10
C TYR A 207 1.94 0.64 19.47
N LEU A 208 1.50 1.45 18.49
CA LEU A 208 0.86 2.75 18.75
C LEU A 208 -0.41 2.57 19.57
N ALA A 209 -1.26 1.60 19.24
CA ALA A 209 -2.49 1.32 19.99
C ALA A 209 -2.20 0.96 21.46
N GLN A 210 -1.05 0.35 21.73
CA GLN A 210 -0.57 0.01 23.07
C GLN A 210 0.28 1.14 23.71
N GLU A 211 0.43 2.29 23.07
CA GLU A 211 1.33 3.39 23.48
C GLU A 211 2.81 2.97 23.61
N GLN A 212 3.21 1.91 22.95
CA GLN A 212 4.60 1.44 22.90
C GLN A 212 5.38 2.20 21.82
N TYR A 213 5.57 3.51 22.04
CA TYR A 213 6.08 4.44 21.01
C TYR A 213 7.48 4.09 20.51
N ALA A 214 8.37 3.58 21.36
CA ALA A 214 9.71 3.17 20.96
C ALA A 214 9.69 1.93 20.04
N ALA A 215 8.81 0.95 20.32
CA ALA A 215 8.65 -0.22 19.47
C ALA A 215 7.96 0.15 18.13
N ALA A 216 6.96 1.05 18.19
CA ALA A 216 6.32 1.58 16.99
C ALA A 216 7.31 2.32 16.09
N GLN A 217 8.18 3.15 16.67
CA GLN A 217 9.26 3.85 15.96
C GLN A 217 10.14 2.87 15.18
N GLN A 218 10.65 1.83 15.83
CA GLN A 218 11.50 0.81 15.18
C GLN A 218 10.79 0.14 14.00
N ALA A 219 9.49 -0.17 14.13
CA ALA A 219 8.71 -0.77 13.05
C ALA A 219 8.55 0.19 11.87
N TYR A 220 8.31 1.48 12.12
CA TYR A 220 8.17 2.48 11.07
C TYR A 220 9.50 2.88 10.43
N GLU A 221 10.61 2.90 11.17
CA GLU A 221 11.95 3.08 10.60
C GLU A 221 12.30 1.96 9.60
N GLN A 222 11.99 0.70 9.95
CA GLN A 222 12.15 -0.41 9.02
C GLN A 222 11.21 -0.32 7.82
N ALA A 223 9.95 0.13 8.02
CA ALA A 223 9.01 0.34 6.93
C ALA A 223 9.49 1.46 5.99
N LEU A 224 10.01 2.56 6.55
CA LEU A 224 10.56 3.68 5.79
C LEU A 224 11.84 3.29 5.01
N ALA A 225 12.67 2.40 5.57
CA ALA A 225 13.84 1.87 4.86
C ALA A 225 13.45 1.07 3.60
N LEU A 226 12.26 0.44 3.58
CA LEU A 226 11.72 -0.25 2.41
C LEU A 226 10.99 0.69 1.44
N GLU A 227 10.41 1.78 1.93
CA GLU A 227 9.66 2.79 1.17
C GLU A 227 10.10 4.21 1.60
N PRO A 228 11.29 4.69 1.15
CA PRO A 228 11.91 5.92 1.66
C PRO A 228 11.09 7.19 1.45
N ASP A 229 10.28 7.26 0.40
CA ASP A 229 9.47 8.44 0.05
C ASP A 229 8.06 8.41 0.68
N SER A 230 7.82 7.52 1.64
CA SER A 230 6.49 7.31 2.22
C SER A 230 6.14 8.39 3.24
N ALA A 231 5.33 9.37 2.85
CA ALA A 231 4.84 10.43 3.73
C ALA A 231 4.09 9.89 4.95
N ILE A 232 3.40 8.75 4.81
CA ILE A 232 2.66 8.16 5.94
C ILE A 232 3.61 7.58 7.00
N TYR A 233 4.77 7.02 6.62
CA TYR A 233 5.75 6.53 7.59
C TYR A 233 6.50 7.69 8.26
N GLN A 234 6.79 8.77 7.53
CA GLN A 234 7.28 10.01 8.12
C GLN A 234 6.30 10.56 9.15
N PHE A 235 5.00 10.57 8.84
CA PHE A 235 3.97 10.99 9.79
C PHE A 235 3.97 10.14 11.07
N TYR A 236 3.98 8.81 10.95
CA TYR A 236 3.96 7.93 12.12
C TYR A 236 5.26 8.02 12.93
N LEU A 237 6.40 8.19 12.29
CA LEU A 237 7.67 8.45 12.99
C LEU A 237 7.62 9.76 13.76
N GLY A 238 7.14 10.82 13.13
CA GLY A 238 6.95 12.11 13.79
C GLY A 238 6.02 12.00 15.01
N LEU A 239 4.95 11.23 14.89
CA LEU A 239 4.03 10.97 15.99
C LEU A 239 4.70 10.18 17.15
N CYS A 240 5.48 9.15 16.82
CA CYS A 240 6.25 8.39 17.81
C CYS A 240 7.25 9.29 18.56
N HIS A 241 8.01 10.09 17.83
CA HIS A 241 8.94 11.06 18.43
C HIS A 241 8.23 12.10 19.31
N PHE A 242 7.09 12.62 18.84
CA PHE A 242 6.30 13.58 19.63
C PHE A 242 5.88 13.01 20.99
N TRP A 243 5.34 11.81 21.02
CA TRP A 243 4.90 11.18 22.27
C TRP A 243 6.05 10.75 23.17
N GLN A 244 7.26 10.53 22.61
CA GLN A 244 8.50 10.35 23.34
C GLN A 244 9.14 11.67 23.82
N ARG A 245 8.49 12.83 23.54
CA ARG A 245 8.97 14.19 23.84
C ARG A 245 10.26 14.57 23.10
N GLN A 246 10.55 13.89 22.01
CA GLN A 246 11.66 14.16 21.10
C GLN A 246 11.21 15.16 20.02
N TYR A 247 11.02 16.43 20.41
CA TYR A 247 10.30 17.41 19.59
C TYR A 247 11.03 17.81 18.32
N GLN A 248 12.37 17.81 18.33
CA GLN A 248 13.14 18.15 17.14
C GLN A 248 12.98 17.09 16.04
N PRO A 249 13.27 15.78 16.24
CA PRO A 249 13.01 14.77 15.23
C PRO A 249 11.52 14.62 14.90
N ALA A 250 10.61 14.92 15.85
CA ALA A 250 9.18 14.97 15.57
C ALA A 250 8.85 16.04 14.52
N ALA A 251 9.36 17.25 14.69
CA ALA A 251 9.13 18.35 13.75
C ALA A 251 9.72 18.04 12.36
N GLU A 252 10.90 17.46 12.29
CA GLU A 252 11.57 17.09 11.02
C GLU A 252 10.76 16.06 10.25
N ASN A 253 10.35 14.96 10.90
CA ASN A 253 9.54 13.90 10.26
C ASN A 253 8.15 14.42 9.86
N LEU A 254 7.49 15.23 10.72
CA LEU A 254 6.16 15.77 10.41
C LEU A 254 6.23 16.80 9.27
N ALA A 255 7.28 17.62 9.23
CA ALA A 255 7.51 18.53 8.11
C ALA A 255 7.70 17.76 6.79
N ALA A 256 8.51 16.68 6.80
CA ALA A 256 8.66 15.83 5.64
C ALA A 256 7.31 15.18 5.23
N ALA A 257 6.50 14.74 6.20
CA ALA A 257 5.17 14.19 5.93
C ALA A 257 4.22 15.20 5.27
N THR A 258 4.24 16.47 5.70
CA THR A 258 3.39 17.54 5.12
C THR A 258 3.77 17.93 3.69
N GLN A 259 5.02 17.69 3.29
CA GLN A 259 5.49 17.90 1.92
C GLN A 259 5.12 16.77 0.97
N GLY A 260 4.86 15.58 1.51
CA GLY A 260 4.47 14.39 0.74
C GLY A 260 2.96 14.27 0.52
N THR A 261 2.56 13.18 -0.14
CA THR A 261 1.14 12.88 -0.35
C THR A 261 0.64 11.93 0.73
N LEU A 262 -0.14 12.46 1.68
CA LEU A 262 -0.77 11.65 2.71
C LEU A 262 -2.07 11.00 2.18
N PRO A 263 -2.44 9.78 2.66
CA PRO A 263 -3.54 9.00 2.11
C PRO A 263 -4.92 9.69 2.20
N THR A 264 -5.13 10.47 3.24
CA THR A 264 -6.40 11.17 3.49
C THR A 264 -6.18 12.49 4.21
N SER A 265 -7.16 13.41 4.12
CA SER A 265 -7.09 14.73 4.74
C SER A 265 -6.91 14.69 6.26
N HIS A 266 -7.39 13.64 6.95
CA HIS A 266 -7.22 13.57 8.40
C HIS A 266 -5.76 13.33 8.82
N TYR A 267 -4.95 12.62 8.03
CA TYR A 267 -3.51 12.51 8.29
C TYR A 267 -2.80 13.84 8.06
N ALA A 268 -3.17 14.57 7.00
CA ALA A 268 -2.61 15.89 6.75
C ALA A 268 -2.96 16.88 7.87
N LEU A 269 -4.21 16.87 8.35
CA LEU A 269 -4.64 17.66 9.49
C LEU A 269 -3.81 17.36 10.75
N GLN A 270 -3.67 16.08 11.09
CA GLN A 270 -2.88 15.65 12.24
C GLN A 270 -1.40 15.98 12.09
N ALA A 271 -0.83 15.81 10.89
CA ALA A 271 0.57 16.14 10.62
C ALA A 271 0.85 17.62 10.89
N HIS A 272 0.02 18.53 10.38
CA HIS A 272 0.14 19.96 10.66
C HIS A 272 -0.07 20.30 12.15
N PHE A 273 -1.03 19.66 12.81
CA PHE A 273 -1.28 19.87 14.22
C PHE A 273 -0.09 19.47 15.10
N TYR A 274 0.43 18.25 14.92
CA TYR A 274 1.58 17.79 15.71
C TYR A 274 2.88 18.47 15.32
N LEU A 275 3.05 18.93 14.07
CA LEU A 275 4.15 19.77 13.65
C LEU A 275 4.12 21.09 14.42
N GLY A 276 2.98 21.78 14.44
CA GLY A 276 2.81 23.02 15.19
C GLY A 276 3.10 22.83 16.68
N ARG A 277 2.56 21.77 17.28
CA ARG A 277 2.82 21.44 18.70
C ARG A 277 4.31 21.15 18.98
N SER A 278 5.00 20.46 18.07
CA SER A 278 6.42 20.15 18.21
C SER A 278 7.25 21.45 18.19
N LEU A 279 6.96 22.34 17.23
CA LEU A 279 7.62 23.62 17.08
C LEU A 279 7.35 24.57 18.26
N ASP A 280 6.12 24.57 18.79
CA ASP A 280 5.81 25.33 20.03
C ASP A 280 6.65 24.84 21.23
N LYS A 281 6.85 23.51 21.34
CA LYS A 281 7.71 22.94 22.40
C LYS A 281 9.18 23.28 22.24
N LEU A 282 9.62 23.54 21.01
CA LEU A 282 10.98 24.00 20.66
C LEU A 282 11.14 25.52 20.81
N GLY A 283 10.04 26.27 20.99
CA GLY A 283 10.04 27.73 21.11
C GLY A 283 9.96 28.45 19.75
N ASP A 284 9.89 27.77 18.64
CA ASP A 284 9.71 28.36 17.31
C ASP A 284 8.23 28.66 17.03
N LYS A 285 7.75 29.72 17.67
CA LYS A 285 6.34 30.13 17.57
C LYS A 285 5.94 30.58 16.17
N LYS A 286 6.88 31.13 15.38
CA LYS A 286 6.58 31.61 14.04
C LYS A 286 6.23 30.45 13.11
N THR A 287 7.11 29.47 13.01
CA THR A 287 6.90 28.29 12.15
C THR A 287 5.74 27.43 12.70
N ALA A 288 5.53 27.37 14.02
CA ALA A 288 4.35 26.72 14.60
C ALA A 288 3.05 27.35 14.11
N GLN A 289 2.96 28.70 14.07
CA GLN A 289 1.79 29.39 13.53
C GLN A 289 1.56 29.13 12.05
N GLU A 290 2.61 28.99 11.26
CA GLU A 290 2.52 28.61 9.84
C GLU A 290 1.93 27.20 9.69
N ALA A 291 2.39 26.24 10.51
CA ALA A 291 1.83 24.88 10.53
C ALA A 291 0.34 24.87 10.90
N TYR A 292 -0.05 25.58 11.94
CA TYR A 292 -1.46 25.72 12.32
C TYR A 292 -2.31 26.45 11.26
N ALA A 293 -1.72 27.42 10.54
CA ALA A 293 -2.40 28.17 9.49
C ALA A 293 -2.78 27.31 8.28
N ALA A 294 -2.10 26.18 8.08
CA ALA A 294 -2.43 25.24 7.03
C ALA A 294 -3.61 24.31 7.37
N MET A 295 -3.96 24.13 8.65
CA MET A 295 -4.98 23.18 9.10
C MET A 295 -6.38 23.40 8.52
N PRO A 296 -6.89 24.64 8.32
CA PRO A 296 -8.20 24.87 7.72
C PRO A 296 -8.35 24.28 6.31
N ASN A 297 -7.26 24.11 5.56
CA ASN A 297 -7.29 23.48 4.23
C ASN A 297 -7.67 21.99 4.30
N PHE A 298 -7.64 21.39 5.49
CA PHE A 298 -7.93 19.99 5.74
C PHE A 298 -9.14 19.79 6.67
N LYS A 299 -10.09 20.75 6.68
CA LYS A 299 -11.28 20.72 7.55
C LYS A 299 -12.11 19.44 7.36
N ASP A 300 -12.24 18.94 6.13
CA ASP A 300 -12.92 17.65 5.85
C ASP A 300 -12.25 16.47 6.57
N GLY A 301 -10.94 16.60 6.83
CA GLY A 301 -10.19 15.62 7.61
C GLY A 301 -10.62 15.56 9.08
N LEU A 302 -11.04 16.69 9.66
CA LEU A 302 -11.54 16.74 11.02
C LEU A 302 -12.87 15.96 11.16
N THR A 303 -13.83 16.23 10.28
CA THR A 303 -15.12 15.52 10.25
C THR A 303 -14.91 14.01 10.04
N SER A 304 -14.02 13.64 9.10
CA SER A 304 -13.71 12.23 8.87
C SER A 304 -13.06 11.55 10.08
N LEU A 305 -12.21 12.27 10.83
CA LEU A 305 -11.58 11.77 12.05
C LEU A 305 -12.59 11.59 13.19
N GLU A 306 -13.51 12.54 13.36
CA GLU A 306 -14.60 12.46 14.34
C GLU A 306 -15.51 11.26 14.06
N GLU A 307 -15.97 11.10 12.83
CA GLU A 307 -16.76 9.95 12.41
C GLU A 307 -16.05 8.62 12.70
N GLN A 308 -14.75 8.57 12.40
CA GLN A 308 -13.95 7.38 12.66
C GLN A 308 -13.85 7.09 14.16
N LEU A 309 -13.60 8.12 14.99
CA LEU A 309 -13.45 7.98 16.45
C LEU A 309 -14.77 7.67 17.15
N ALA A 310 -15.91 8.11 16.62
CA ALA A 310 -17.23 7.81 17.18
C ALA A 310 -17.56 6.31 17.18
N HIS A 311 -16.96 5.56 16.26
CA HIS A 311 -17.20 4.12 16.10
C HIS A 311 -16.06 3.24 16.67
N GLN A 312 -14.99 3.85 17.19
CA GLN A 312 -13.88 3.09 17.78
C GLN A 312 -14.12 2.84 19.29
N PRO A 313 -13.81 1.62 19.76
CA PRO A 313 -13.84 1.33 21.19
C PRO A 313 -12.77 2.14 21.93
N ASP A 314 -12.98 2.35 23.25
CA ASP A 314 -12.04 3.08 24.08
C ASP A 314 -10.80 2.24 24.36
N TYR A 315 -9.65 2.76 23.97
CA TYR A 315 -8.33 2.32 24.38
C TYR A 315 -7.39 3.54 24.46
N PRO A 316 -6.23 3.45 25.16
CA PRO A 316 -5.45 4.65 25.54
C PRO A 316 -5.16 5.60 24.39
N HIS A 317 -4.73 5.09 23.25
CA HIS A 317 -4.41 5.93 22.08
C HIS A 317 -5.66 6.67 21.54
N VAL A 318 -6.83 6.01 21.48
CA VAL A 318 -8.07 6.63 21.00
C VAL A 318 -8.56 7.70 21.96
N ALA A 319 -8.51 7.45 23.27
CA ALA A 319 -8.88 8.44 24.26
C ALA A 319 -8.05 9.73 24.14
N ARG A 320 -6.74 9.56 23.91
CA ARG A 320 -5.82 10.68 23.68
C ARG A 320 -6.15 11.42 22.37
N LEU A 321 -6.39 10.68 21.28
CA LEU A 321 -6.72 11.29 19.99
C LEU A 321 -8.03 12.08 20.03
N ARG A 322 -9.02 11.64 20.83
CA ARG A 322 -10.25 12.43 21.06
C ARG A 322 -9.96 13.79 21.72
N GLN A 323 -9.05 13.82 22.69
CA GLN A 323 -8.62 15.08 23.30
C GLN A 323 -7.92 15.98 22.30
N ASP A 324 -7.04 15.43 21.47
CA ASP A 324 -6.34 16.18 20.43
C ASP A 324 -7.31 16.73 19.35
N VAL A 325 -8.39 16.00 19.03
CA VAL A 325 -9.45 16.49 18.13
C VAL A 325 -10.13 17.74 18.70
N ASP A 326 -10.40 17.78 19.99
CA ASP A 326 -10.98 18.99 20.62
C ASP A 326 -10.01 20.19 20.62
N GLU A 327 -8.71 19.93 20.73
CA GLU A 327 -7.68 20.98 20.54
C GLU A 327 -7.60 21.43 19.07
N MET A 328 -7.64 20.51 18.10
CA MET A 328 -7.66 20.83 16.68
C MET A 328 -8.85 21.74 16.31
N LYS A 329 -10.05 21.47 16.87
CA LYS A 329 -11.24 22.31 16.68
C LYS A 329 -11.00 23.75 17.16
N LYS A 330 -10.39 23.90 18.33
CA LYS A 330 -10.06 25.23 18.87
C LYS A 330 -9.10 25.99 17.98
N VAL A 331 -8.07 25.31 17.47
CA VAL A 331 -7.08 25.91 16.55
C VAL A 331 -7.74 26.36 15.25
N ILE A 332 -8.66 25.56 14.69
CA ILE A 332 -9.37 25.89 13.45
C ILE A 332 -10.44 26.97 13.69
N GLY A 333 -11.15 26.90 14.82
CA GLY A 333 -12.27 27.80 15.15
C GLY A 333 -11.85 29.19 15.60
N ASN A 334 -10.62 29.34 16.10
CA ASN A 334 -10.05 30.65 16.55
C ASN A 334 -9.44 31.46 15.40
N ARG A 335 -9.61 31.04 14.16
CA ARG A 335 -9.14 31.69 12.94
C ARG A 335 -10.25 31.90 11.93
#